data_e36d3725d4726df61e60b0152075ade7
#
_entry.id   e36d3725d4726df61e60b0152075ade7
#
_cell.length_a   1.000
_cell.length_b   1.000
_cell.length_c   1.000
_cell.angle_alpha   90.00
_cell.angle_beta   90.00
_cell.angle_gamma   90.00
#
_symmetry.space_group_name_H-M   'P 1'
#
loop_
_entity.id
_entity.type
_entity.pdbx_description
1 polymer ?
#
loop_
_entity_poly.entity_id
_entity_poly.type
_entity_poly.pdbx_seq_one_letter_code
_entity_poly.pdbx_strand_id
1 'polypeptide(L)'
;MLVQENKQFDGLEVIFTYNLNTMPVSHVVVKYFINSYGQIHVTMSYNGVEGLPNMFKFGMDLAIPADFDTLTWRGFGPDETYADREFGARLGTFTNKVVDNVAGYVIPQACGNHTGVRFATVTNEEGKGLRISGETPLSFSALPYSAHELEAAYHHYELPPVHKTVLSINLKEMGVGGDDSWGARPEECFEIPANQNYEFSFVIEAAK
;
A
#
# COMPACT_ATOMS: atom_id res chain seq x y z
N MET A 1 -0.22 11.44 18.47
CA MET A 1 -1.44 10.89 17.86
C MET A 1 -2.64 11.36 18.67
N LEU A 2 -3.62 11.96 18.01
CA LEU A 2 -4.91 12.33 18.62
C LEU A 2 -5.97 11.37 18.06
N VAL A 3 -6.90 10.94 18.92
CA VAL A 3 -7.99 10.03 18.55
C VAL A 3 -9.31 10.67 18.92
N GLN A 4 -10.26 10.66 18.00
CA GLN A 4 -11.63 11.13 18.20
C GLN A 4 -12.59 10.02 17.80
N GLU A 5 -13.63 9.81 18.60
CA GLU A 5 -14.69 8.84 18.34
C GLU A 5 -16.03 9.55 18.22
N ASN A 6 -16.74 9.29 17.13
CA ASN A 6 -18.07 9.83 16.88
C ASN A 6 -19.03 8.67 16.57
N LYS A 7 -20.09 8.52 17.37
CA LYS A 7 -21.17 7.59 17.07
C LYS A 7 -22.10 8.22 16.04
N GLN A 8 -22.29 7.54 14.91
CA GLN A 8 -23.22 7.92 13.86
C GLN A 8 -24.44 6.98 13.86
N PHE A 9 -25.53 7.38 13.22
CA PHE A 9 -26.77 6.60 13.22
C PHE A 9 -26.58 5.20 12.60
N ASP A 10 -25.70 5.07 11.62
CA ASP A 10 -25.44 3.85 10.84
C ASP A 10 -24.04 3.24 11.05
N GLY A 11 -23.27 3.75 12.02
CA GLY A 11 -21.93 3.23 12.27
C GLY A 11 -21.14 4.00 13.33
N LEU A 12 -19.85 3.70 13.37
CA LEU A 12 -18.86 4.33 14.23
C LEU A 12 -17.79 4.99 13.38
N GLU A 13 -17.55 6.28 13.63
CA GLU A 13 -16.42 7.00 13.04
C GLU A 13 -15.30 7.14 14.07
N VAL A 14 -14.07 6.80 13.67
CA VAL A 14 -12.85 7.01 14.48
C VAL A 14 -11.85 7.78 13.64
N ILE A 15 -11.32 8.86 14.18
CA ILE A 15 -10.39 9.75 13.50
C ILE A 15 -9.06 9.74 14.24
N PHE A 16 -7.99 9.46 13.50
CA PHE A 16 -6.62 9.54 13.99
C PHE A 16 -5.89 10.69 13.30
N THR A 17 -5.20 11.51 14.07
CA THR A 17 -4.24 12.49 13.54
C THR A 17 -2.83 12.02 13.88
N TYR A 18 -2.07 11.71 12.84
CA TYR A 18 -0.67 11.29 12.94
C TYR A 18 0.24 12.50 12.72
N ASN A 19 1.10 12.78 13.68
CA ASN A 19 2.22 13.69 13.49
C ASN A 19 3.36 12.89 12.88
N LEU A 20 3.77 13.24 11.68
CA LEU A 20 4.91 12.62 11.03
C LEU A 20 6.20 13.24 11.57
N ASN A 21 7.23 12.43 11.74
CA ASN A 21 8.54 12.88 12.20
C ASN A 21 9.34 13.51 11.07
N THR A 22 8.80 14.61 10.52
CA THR A 22 9.38 15.38 9.42
C THR A 22 9.77 16.78 9.88
N MET A 23 10.64 17.44 9.14
CA MET A 23 11.00 18.84 9.37
C MET A 23 10.97 19.60 8.03
N PRO A 24 10.00 20.50 7.85
CA PRO A 24 8.92 20.90 8.76
C PRO A 24 7.99 19.76 9.17
N VAL A 25 7.32 19.90 10.32
CA VAL A 25 6.35 18.91 10.82
C VAL A 25 5.16 18.83 9.88
N SER A 26 4.76 17.62 9.54
CA SER A 26 3.58 17.35 8.73
C SER A 26 2.60 16.41 9.46
N HIS A 27 1.37 16.38 8.98
CA HIS A 27 0.29 15.61 9.60
C HIS A 27 -0.48 14.83 8.55
N VAL A 28 -0.93 13.64 8.94
CA VAL A 28 -1.92 12.87 8.18
C VAL A 28 -3.11 12.61 9.06
N VAL A 29 -4.30 12.89 8.56
CA VAL A 29 -5.56 12.54 9.20
C VAL A 29 -6.09 11.28 8.55
N VAL A 30 -6.38 10.26 9.36
CA VAL A 30 -6.98 9.01 8.91
C VAL A 30 -8.31 8.83 9.63
N LYS A 31 -9.38 8.77 8.84
CA LYS A 31 -10.74 8.54 9.29
C LYS A 31 -11.14 7.10 8.94
N TYR A 32 -11.64 6.38 9.92
CA TYR A 32 -12.27 5.07 9.75
C TYR A 32 -13.75 5.21 10.04
N PHE A 33 -14.57 4.85 9.07
CA PHE A 33 -16.02 4.73 9.28
C PHE A 33 -16.41 3.25 9.17
N ILE A 34 -16.83 2.67 10.28
CA ILE A 34 -17.24 1.28 10.39
C ILE A 34 -18.77 1.25 10.34
N ASN A 35 -19.33 0.76 9.25
CA ASN A 35 -20.77 0.68 9.05
C ASN A 35 -21.39 -0.59 9.67
N SER A 36 -22.72 -0.65 9.72
CA SER A 36 -23.47 -1.78 10.28
C SER A 36 -23.31 -3.10 9.52
N TYR A 37 -22.74 -3.07 8.31
CA TYR A 37 -22.45 -4.26 7.48
C TYR A 37 -21.03 -4.82 7.73
N GLY A 38 -20.26 -4.20 8.62
CA GLY A 38 -18.89 -4.60 8.93
C GLY A 38 -17.84 -4.13 7.91
N GLN A 39 -18.20 -3.20 7.03
CA GLN A 39 -17.24 -2.58 6.13
C GLN A 39 -16.55 -1.41 6.84
N ILE A 40 -15.25 -1.26 6.61
CA ILE A 40 -14.43 -0.18 7.12
C ILE A 40 -14.08 0.73 5.94
N HIS A 41 -14.70 1.89 5.89
CA HIS A 41 -14.33 2.94 4.95
C HIS A 41 -13.18 3.75 5.54
N VAL A 42 -12.07 3.79 4.84
CA VAL A 42 -10.86 4.52 5.25
C VAL A 42 -10.70 5.74 4.38
N THR A 43 -10.54 6.91 4.98
CA THR A 43 -10.18 8.14 4.27
C THR A 43 -8.93 8.72 4.90
N MET A 44 -7.91 8.96 4.08
CA MET A 44 -6.65 9.57 4.47
C MET A 44 -6.54 10.96 3.83
N SER A 45 -6.15 11.97 4.60
CA SER A 45 -5.96 13.34 4.12
C SER A 45 -4.61 13.87 4.56
N TYR A 46 -3.90 14.47 3.64
CA TYR A 46 -2.62 15.15 3.86
C TYR A 46 -2.68 16.54 3.24
N ASN A 47 -2.31 17.54 4.01
CA ASN A 47 -2.12 18.89 3.52
C ASN A 47 -0.65 19.11 3.19
N GLY A 48 -0.38 19.55 1.97
CA GLY A 48 0.98 19.78 1.48
C GLY A 48 1.80 20.69 2.39
N VAL A 49 3.08 20.37 2.52
CA VAL A 49 4.03 21.12 3.35
C VAL A 49 5.26 21.44 2.52
N GLU A 50 5.52 22.74 2.36
CA GLU A 50 6.72 23.21 1.65
C GLU A 50 8.02 22.83 2.39
N GLY A 51 9.07 22.55 1.62
CA GLY A 51 10.40 22.22 2.17
C GLY A 51 10.61 20.76 2.53
N LEU A 52 9.60 19.89 2.33
CA LEU A 52 9.76 18.46 2.45
C LEU A 52 10.20 17.84 1.10
N PRO A 53 11.00 16.76 1.13
CA PRO A 53 11.31 16.00 -0.07
C PRO A 53 10.05 15.29 -0.61
N ASN A 54 10.10 14.89 -1.90
CA ASN A 54 9.06 14.08 -2.49
C ASN A 54 8.85 12.78 -1.71
N MET A 55 7.59 12.32 -1.64
CA MET A 55 7.21 11.10 -0.93
C MET A 55 7.46 9.87 -1.81
N PHE A 56 7.85 8.76 -1.20
CA PHE A 56 7.96 7.48 -1.90
C PHE A 56 6.59 6.87 -2.20
N LYS A 57 5.63 7.02 -1.29
CA LYS A 57 4.26 6.56 -1.45
C LYS A 57 3.31 7.39 -0.59
N PHE A 58 2.04 7.41 -0.97
CA PHE A 58 0.96 7.95 -0.14
C PHE A 58 -0.11 6.87 0.05
N GLY A 59 -0.17 6.33 1.25
CA GLY A 59 -1.05 5.21 1.61
C GLY A 59 -0.79 4.71 3.02
N MET A 60 -1.18 3.47 3.29
CA MET A 60 -0.94 2.83 4.58
C MET A 60 -0.52 1.37 4.43
N ASP A 61 0.25 0.91 5.40
CA ASP A 61 0.62 -0.50 5.54
C ASP A 61 -0.18 -1.14 6.67
N LEU A 62 -0.68 -2.36 6.40
CA LEU A 62 -1.35 -3.21 7.38
C LEU A 62 -0.60 -4.54 7.48
N ALA A 63 -0.43 -5.06 8.70
CA ALA A 63 0.10 -6.40 8.90
C ALA A 63 -1.03 -7.33 9.37
N ILE A 64 -1.16 -8.47 8.71
CA ILE A 64 -2.11 -9.54 9.05
C ILE A 64 -1.36 -10.84 9.27
N PRO A 65 -1.97 -11.87 9.91
CA PRO A 65 -1.31 -13.16 10.11
C PRO A 65 -0.81 -13.80 8.82
N ALA A 66 0.29 -14.56 8.91
CA ALA A 66 0.98 -15.14 7.75
C ALA A 66 0.19 -16.23 7.01
N ASP A 67 -0.83 -16.81 7.64
CA ASP A 67 -1.72 -17.78 7.02
C ASP A 67 -2.65 -17.15 5.97
N PHE A 68 -2.81 -15.83 5.96
CA PHE A 68 -3.42 -15.08 4.86
C PHE A 68 -2.40 -14.88 3.76
N ASP A 69 -2.13 -15.91 3.00
CA ASP A 69 -0.99 -16.02 2.08
C ASP A 69 -1.37 -16.07 0.59
N THR A 70 -2.65 -16.02 0.27
CA THR A 70 -3.13 -16.07 -1.12
C THR A 70 -3.69 -14.71 -1.52
N LEU A 71 -3.00 -14.05 -2.47
CA LEU A 71 -3.41 -12.78 -3.06
C LEU A 71 -4.16 -13.02 -4.37
N THR A 72 -5.34 -12.42 -4.53
CA THR A 72 -6.04 -12.25 -5.82
C THR A 72 -6.31 -10.78 -6.05
N TRP A 73 -5.91 -10.24 -7.20
CA TRP A 73 -6.18 -8.84 -7.54
C TRP A 73 -6.73 -8.67 -8.95
N ARG A 74 -7.49 -7.61 -9.15
CA ARG A 74 -7.95 -7.13 -10.44
C ARG A 74 -7.22 -5.82 -10.73
N GLY A 75 -6.20 -5.85 -11.59
CA GLY A 75 -5.32 -4.73 -11.87
C GLY A 75 -4.34 -5.08 -12.97
N PHE A 76 -3.25 -4.32 -13.08
CA PHE A 76 -2.14 -4.67 -13.97
C PHE A 76 -1.30 -5.79 -13.37
N GLY A 77 -0.75 -6.65 -14.25
CA GLY A 77 0.03 -7.83 -13.89
C GLY A 77 0.36 -8.70 -15.11
N PRO A 78 0.82 -9.96 -14.90
CA PRO A 78 0.93 -10.68 -13.62
C PRO A 78 2.11 -10.22 -12.76
N ASP A 79 3.18 -9.71 -13.38
CA ASP A 79 4.38 -9.24 -12.69
C ASP A 79 4.14 -7.91 -11.99
N GLU A 80 5.06 -7.49 -11.12
CA GLU A 80 4.98 -6.20 -10.45
C GLU A 80 4.95 -5.03 -11.44
N THR A 81 4.21 -4.00 -11.09
CA THR A 81 4.08 -2.78 -11.89
C THR A 81 4.23 -1.54 -11.02
N TYR A 82 4.81 -0.49 -11.59
CA TYR A 82 4.94 0.85 -10.99
C TYR A 82 4.48 1.88 -12.01
N ALA A 83 4.21 3.11 -11.59
CA ALA A 83 3.67 4.15 -12.45
C ALA A 83 4.49 4.37 -13.74
N ASP A 84 5.81 4.20 -13.67
CA ASP A 84 6.75 4.29 -14.79
C ASP A 84 7.14 2.94 -15.39
N ARG A 85 6.58 1.83 -14.90
CA ARG A 85 6.90 0.47 -15.33
C ARG A 85 5.64 -0.42 -15.41
N GLU A 86 4.73 -0.06 -16.32
CA GLU A 86 3.48 -0.82 -16.53
C GLU A 86 3.16 -1.12 -18.00
N PHE A 87 3.95 -0.61 -18.96
CA PHE A 87 3.66 -0.74 -20.40
C PHE A 87 3.62 -2.19 -20.92
N GLY A 88 4.32 -3.12 -20.27
CA GLY A 88 4.28 -4.55 -20.60
C GLY A 88 3.16 -5.32 -19.89
N ALA A 89 2.51 -4.71 -18.94
CA ALA A 89 1.50 -5.35 -18.12
C ALA A 89 0.12 -5.40 -18.82
N ARG A 90 -0.72 -6.30 -18.34
CA ARG A 90 -2.10 -6.46 -18.86
C ARG A 90 -3.08 -6.28 -17.72
N LEU A 91 -4.20 -5.62 -18.02
CA LEU A 91 -5.31 -5.57 -17.08
C LEU A 91 -5.99 -6.94 -17.01
N GLY A 92 -5.93 -7.57 -15.86
CA GLY A 92 -6.46 -8.92 -15.64
C GLY A 92 -6.91 -9.16 -14.21
N THR A 93 -7.33 -10.39 -13.94
CA THR A 93 -7.46 -10.91 -12.58
C THR A 93 -6.40 -11.99 -12.40
N PHE A 94 -5.56 -11.82 -11.42
CA PHE A 94 -4.42 -12.68 -11.16
C PHE A 94 -4.50 -13.23 -9.73
N THR A 95 -3.91 -14.39 -9.51
CA THR A 95 -3.81 -15.01 -8.19
C THR A 95 -2.44 -15.65 -8.03
N ASN A 96 -1.80 -15.40 -6.91
CA ASN A 96 -0.54 -16.03 -6.53
C ASN A 96 -0.42 -16.16 -4.99
N LYS A 97 0.64 -16.80 -4.52
CA LYS A 97 1.01 -16.75 -3.12
C LYS A 97 1.73 -15.44 -2.81
N VAL A 98 1.52 -14.91 -1.62
CA VAL A 98 2.16 -13.67 -1.16
C VAL A 98 3.69 -13.75 -1.26
N VAL A 99 4.26 -14.92 -0.98
CA VAL A 99 5.72 -15.15 -1.10
C VAL A 99 6.24 -15.01 -2.53
N ASP A 100 5.40 -15.27 -3.53
CA ASP A 100 5.79 -15.18 -4.94
C ASP A 100 5.90 -13.73 -5.44
N ASN A 101 5.42 -12.76 -4.65
CA ASN A 101 5.56 -11.33 -4.96
C ASN A 101 6.92 -10.76 -4.54
N VAL A 102 7.75 -11.52 -3.85
CA VAL A 102 9.11 -11.10 -3.51
C VAL A 102 9.97 -11.18 -4.77
N ALA A 103 10.28 -10.03 -5.35
CA ALA A 103 11.11 -9.98 -6.54
C ALA A 103 12.53 -10.46 -6.26
N GLY A 104 13.12 -11.19 -7.22
CA GLY A 104 14.46 -11.77 -7.11
C GLY A 104 15.59 -10.74 -7.31
N TYR A 105 15.47 -9.54 -6.77
CA TYR A 105 16.53 -8.54 -6.77
C TYR A 105 17.73 -9.03 -5.96
N VAL A 106 18.94 -8.66 -6.39
CA VAL A 106 20.19 -9.10 -5.72
C VAL A 106 20.22 -8.68 -4.25
N ILE A 107 19.76 -7.46 -3.97
CA ILE A 107 19.59 -6.94 -2.61
C ILE A 107 18.09 -6.83 -2.36
N PRO A 108 17.56 -7.40 -1.24
CA PRO A 108 16.17 -7.25 -0.88
C PRO A 108 15.77 -5.77 -0.81
N GLN A 109 14.64 -5.43 -1.38
CA GLN A 109 14.11 -4.08 -1.41
C GLN A 109 12.60 -4.10 -1.60
N ALA A 110 11.93 -2.95 -1.46
CA ALA A 110 10.51 -2.84 -1.75
C ALA A 110 10.23 -3.31 -3.20
N CYS A 111 9.22 -4.16 -3.34
CA CYS A 111 8.88 -4.83 -4.59
C CYS A 111 7.42 -5.31 -4.59
N GLY A 112 6.99 -5.99 -5.63
CA GLY A 112 5.70 -6.66 -5.70
C GLY A 112 4.50 -5.71 -5.74
N ASN A 113 4.69 -4.46 -6.13
CA ASN A 113 3.58 -3.52 -6.30
C ASN A 113 2.79 -3.84 -7.56
N HIS A 114 1.48 -3.59 -7.54
CA HIS A 114 0.56 -3.67 -8.66
C HIS A 114 -0.21 -2.36 -8.80
N THR A 115 -0.18 -1.79 -9.99
CA THR A 115 -0.91 -0.55 -10.31
C THR A 115 -2.28 -0.85 -10.91
N GLY A 116 -3.16 0.14 -10.94
CA GLY A 116 -4.49 0.01 -11.52
C GLY A 116 -5.39 -1.00 -10.81
N VAL A 117 -5.12 -1.30 -9.54
CA VAL A 117 -5.84 -2.31 -8.77
C VAL A 117 -7.22 -1.80 -8.39
N ARG A 118 -8.27 -2.47 -8.86
CA ARG A 118 -9.68 -2.15 -8.58
C ARG A 118 -10.17 -2.83 -7.31
N PHE A 119 -9.65 -4.02 -7.05
CA PHE A 119 -9.77 -4.72 -5.79
C PHE A 119 -8.61 -5.70 -5.61
N ALA A 120 -8.30 -5.98 -4.36
CA ALA A 120 -7.44 -7.08 -3.94
C ALA A 120 -8.13 -7.88 -2.84
N THR A 121 -7.99 -9.20 -2.87
CA THR A 121 -8.38 -10.09 -1.77
C THR A 121 -7.17 -10.85 -1.28
N VAL A 122 -7.00 -10.91 0.03
CA VAL A 122 -5.96 -11.72 0.65
C VAL A 122 -6.63 -12.71 1.59
N THR A 123 -6.49 -14.01 1.28
CA THR A 123 -7.22 -15.07 1.95
C THR A 123 -6.29 -16.16 2.47
N ASN A 124 -6.77 -16.91 3.46
CA ASN A 124 -6.16 -18.15 3.92
C ASN A 124 -6.71 -19.37 3.13
N GLU A 125 -6.26 -20.57 3.49
CA GLU A 125 -6.69 -21.83 2.86
C GLU A 125 -8.18 -22.10 2.98
N GLU A 126 -8.87 -21.56 4.01
CA GLU A 126 -10.32 -21.68 4.19
C GLU A 126 -11.11 -20.67 3.35
N GLY A 127 -10.43 -19.81 2.57
CA GLY A 127 -11.05 -18.72 1.80
C GLY A 127 -11.47 -17.52 2.63
N LYS A 128 -11.17 -17.50 3.92
CA LYS A 128 -11.42 -16.35 4.79
C LYS A 128 -10.32 -15.30 4.58
N GLY A 129 -10.68 -14.04 4.68
CA GLY A 129 -9.68 -12.97 4.51
C GLY A 129 -10.28 -11.59 4.39
N LEU A 130 -9.53 -10.71 3.78
CA LEU A 130 -9.87 -9.31 3.56
C LEU A 130 -10.00 -9.05 2.06
N ARG A 131 -10.99 -8.24 1.72
CA ARG A 131 -11.12 -7.59 0.42
C ARG A 131 -10.89 -6.10 0.58
N ILE A 132 -10.01 -5.56 -0.23
CA ILE A 132 -9.70 -4.13 -0.31
C ILE A 132 -10.15 -3.62 -1.68
N SER A 133 -10.86 -2.49 -1.72
CA SER A 133 -11.27 -1.84 -2.95
C SER A 133 -11.33 -0.33 -2.79
N GLY A 134 -11.16 0.41 -3.87
CA GLY A 134 -11.25 1.87 -3.90
C GLY A 134 -12.18 2.36 -5.00
N GLU A 135 -12.67 3.59 -4.88
CA GLU A 135 -13.39 4.27 -5.97
C GLU A 135 -12.44 4.57 -7.13
N THR A 136 -11.21 4.95 -6.80
CA THR A 136 -10.10 5.07 -7.75
C THR A 136 -9.23 3.83 -7.70
N PRO A 137 -8.58 3.44 -8.81
CA PRO A 137 -7.63 2.33 -8.80
C PRO A 137 -6.51 2.56 -7.79
N LEU A 138 -6.15 1.50 -7.08
CA LEU A 138 -5.11 1.50 -6.05
C LEU A 138 -3.75 1.14 -6.64
N SER A 139 -2.70 1.56 -5.97
CA SER A 139 -1.38 0.94 -5.99
C SER A 139 -1.29 0.01 -4.78
N PHE A 140 -1.08 -1.29 -5.00
CA PHE A 140 -1.25 -2.32 -3.97
C PHE A 140 -0.15 -3.36 -4.01
N SER A 141 0.36 -3.72 -2.84
CA SER A 141 1.23 -4.89 -2.69
C SER A 141 0.83 -5.75 -1.48
N ALA A 142 1.16 -7.04 -1.54
CA ALA A 142 1.09 -7.97 -0.43
C ALA A 142 2.40 -8.76 -0.38
N LEU A 143 3.17 -8.59 0.69
CA LEU A 143 4.50 -9.17 0.87
C LEU A 143 4.61 -9.87 2.22
N PRO A 144 5.47 -10.88 2.36
CA PRO A 144 5.73 -11.53 3.66
C PRO A 144 6.61 -10.70 4.58
N TYR A 145 7.11 -9.54 4.13
CA TYR A 145 8.03 -8.66 4.81
C TYR A 145 7.57 -7.21 4.75
N SER A 146 7.88 -6.44 5.78
CA SER A 146 7.79 -4.99 5.74
C SER A 146 8.94 -4.38 4.94
N ALA A 147 8.78 -3.13 4.47
CA ALA A 147 9.83 -2.39 3.80
C ALA A 147 11.12 -2.31 4.66
N HIS A 148 10.99 -2.14 5.98
CA HIS A 148 12.13 -2.10 6.90
C HIS A 148 12.86 -3.43 7.02
N GLU A 149 12.14 -4.57 7.00
CA GLU A 149 12.77 -5.89 7.03
C GLU A 149 13.51 -6.16 5.72
N LEU A 150 12.96 -5.74 4.58
CA LEU A 150 13.64 -5.85 3.29
C LEU A 150 14.89 -4.96 3.25
N GLU A 151 14.79 -3.70 3.67
CA GLU A 151 15.89 -2.73 3.67
C GLU A 151 17.03 -3.12 4.63
N ALA A 152 16.72 -3.80 5.74
CA ALA A 152 17.70 -4.24 6.73
C ALA A 152 18.55 -5.44 6.27
N ALA A 153 18.12 -6.15 5.21
CA ALA A 153 18.80 -7.34 4.70
C ALA A 153 19.67 -7.01 3.48
N TYR A 154 20.92 -7.44 3.47
CA TYR A 154 21.81 -7.35 2.31
C TYR A 154 21.64 -8.56 1.37
N HIS A 155 21.07 -9.67 1.88
CA HIS A 155 20.86 -10.89 1.11
C HIS A 155 19.54 -11.55 1.51
N HIS A 156 18.91 -12.28 0.60
CA HIS A 156 17.63 -12.95 0.86
C HIS A 156 17.67 -13.93 2.04
N TYR A 157 18.79 -14.58 2.30
CA TYR A 157 18.94 -15.52 3.42
C TYR A 157 19.01 -14.82 4.79
N GLU A 158 19.15 -13.51 4.84
CA GLU A 158 19.13 -12.70 6.07
C GLU A 158 17.72 -12.26 6.46
N LEU A 159 16.75 -12.43 5.56
CA LEU A 159 15.35 -12.13 5.85
C LEU A 159 14.82 -13.06 6.96
N PRO A 160 13.99 -12.53 7.88
CA PRO A 160 13.43 -13.33 8.95
C PRO A 160 12.50 -14.42 8.42
N PRO A 161 12.23 -15.49 9.20
CA PRO A 161 11.15 -16.41 8.86
C PRO A 161 9.82 -15.68 8.68
N VAL A 162 9.04 -16.08 7.67
CA VAL A 162 7.74 -15.49 7.40
C VAL A 162 6.81 -15.66 8.60
N HIS A 163 6.30 -14.57 9.14
CA HIS A 163 5.44 -14.55 10.32
C HIS A 163 4.22 -13.61 10.19
N LYS A 164 4.13 -12.92 9.07
CA LYS A 164 3.04 -11.99 8.74
C LYS A 164 2.89 -11.86 7.23
N THR A 165 1.77 -11.28 6.81
CA THR A 165 1.56 -10.71 5.49
C THR A 165 1.38 -9.21 5.64
N VAL A 166 2.16 -8.43 4.93
CA VAL A 166 2.10 -6.95 4.92
C VAL A 166 1.39 -6.51 3.66
N LEU A 167 0.30 -5.78 3.83
CA LEU A 167 -0.48 -5.17 2.75
C LEU A 167 -0.10 -3.71 2.67
N SER A 168 0.33 -3.23 1.52
CA SER A 168 0.55 -1.81 1.24
C SER A 168 -0.59 -1.33 0.34
N ILE A 169 -1.39 -0.40 0.85
CA ILE A 169 -2.60 0.11 0.21
C ILE A 169 -2.38 1.59 -0.06
N ASN A 170 -2.12 1.94 -1.31
CA ASN A 170 -1.67 3.28 -1.65
C ASN A 170 -2.58 3.93 -2.70
N LEU A 171 -2.72 5.25 -2.61
CA LEU A 171 -3.19 6.06 -3.73
C LEU A 171 -2.24 5.92 -4.91
N LYS A 172 -0.95 6.05 -4.62
CA LYS A 172 0.14 5.88 -5.59
C LYS A 172 1.49 5.65 -4.88
N GLU A 173 2.39 5.03 -5.60
CA GLU A 173 3.82 4.98 -5.32
C GLU A 173 4.58 5.75 -6.39
N MET A 174 5.72 6.33 -6.04
CA MET A 174 6.58 7.01 -7.01
C MET A 174 7.16 6.00 -8.01
N GLY A 175 7.60 6.48 -9.15
CA GLY A 175 8.33 5.69 -10.12
C GLY A 175 9.61 5.11 -9.55
N VAL A 176 10.06 4.01 -10.13
CA VAL A 176 11.25 3.24 -9.71
C VAL A 176 12.37 3.28 -10.75
N GLY A 177 12.10 3.79 -11.94
CA GLY A 177 13.05 3.94 -13.04
C GLY A 177 13.66 5.34 -13.09
N GLY A 178 14.85 5.44 -13.64
CA GLY A 178 15.52 6.67 -14.00
C GLY A 178 16.34 6.45 -15.26
N ASP A 179 16.97 7.49 -15.83
CA ASP A 179 17.74 7.40 -17.06
C ASP A 179 18.98 6.50 -16.94
N ASP A 180 19.42 6.26 -15.71
CA ASP A 180 20.57 5.40 -15.44
C ASP A 180 20.41 4.61 -14.13
N SER A 181 21.33 3.68 -13.86
CA SER A 181 21.40 2.88 -12.62
C SER A 181 22.31 3.50 -11.55
N TRP A 182 22.72 4.75 -11.70
CA TRP A 182 23.66 5.45 -10.82
C TRP A 182 22.98 6.44 -9.89
N GLY A 183 21.64 6.36 -9.74
CA GLY A 183 20.87 7.21 -8.84
C GLY A 183 20.10 8.32 -9.56
N ALA A 184 19.89 8.23 -10.87
CA ALA A 184 18.93 9.08 -11.56
C ALA A 184 17.54 8.89 -10.95
N ARG A 185 16.85 10.02 -10.72
CA ARG A 185 15.48 10.00 -10.20
C ARG A 185 14.50 9.62 -11.30
N PRO A 186 13.30 9.10 -10.93
CA PRO A 186 12.21 8.99 -11.88
C PRO A 186 11.90 10.34 -12.52
N GLU A 187 11.27 10.31 -13.69
CA GLU A 187 10.71 11.50 -14.32
C GLU A 187 9.73 12.22 -13.35
N GLU A 188 9.71 13.54 -13.38
CA GLU A 188 8.93 14.39 -12.47
C GLU A 188 7.43 14.01 -12.42
N CYS A 189 6.86 13.55 -13.54
CA CYS A 189 5.46 13.11 -13.60
C CYS A 189 5.17 11.84 -12.77
N PHE A 190 6.18 11.06 -12.41
CA PHE A 190 6.09 9.88 -11.56
C PHE A 190 6.51 10.14 -10.11
N GLU A 191 6.86 11.35 -9.76
CA GLU A 191 7.15 11.74 -8.39
C GLU A 191 5.85 12.09 -7.61
N ILE A 192 5.97 12.16 -6.28
CA ILE A 192 4.86 12.53 -5.38
C ILE A 192 5.31 13.74 -4.55
N PRO A 193 5.05 14.97 -5.02
CA PRO A 193 5.46 16.18 -4.33
C PRO A 193 4.80 16.30 -2.95
N ALA A 194 5.60 16.48 -1.89
CA ALA A 194 5.08 16.62 -0.53
C ALA A 194 4.42 17.98 -0.24
N ASN A 195 4.53 18.95 -1.15
CA ASN A 195 3.89 20.26 -1.04
C ASN A 195 2.50 20.33 -1.67
N GLN A 196 1.93 19.19 -2.10
CA GLN A 196 0.57 19.09 -2.61
C GLN A 196 -0.36 18.42 -1.60
N ASN A 197 -1.65 18.74 -1.70
CA ASN A 197 -2.69 18.07 -0.91
C ASN A 197 -3.04 16.73 -1.53
N TYR A 198 -3.22 15.72 -0.67
CA TYR A 198 -3.68 14.40 -1.10
C TYR A 198 -4.87 13.96 -0.26
N GLU A 199 -5.85 13.38 -0.93
CA GLU A 199 -6.95 12.65 -0.31
C GLU A 199 -7.06 11.26 -0.95
N PHE A 200 -7.26 10.25 -0.13
CA PHE A 200 -7.31 8.87 -0.55
C PHE A 200 -8.35 8.09 0.25
N SER A 201 -9.22 7.38 -0.44
CA SER A 201 -10.26 6.58 0.20
C SER A 201 -10.31 5.17 -0.36
N PHE A 202 -10.52 4.20 0.53
CA PHE A 202 -10.71 2.80 0.19
C PHE A 202 -11.57 2.10 1.24
N VAL A 203 -12.04 0.89 0.90
CA VAL A 203 -12.88 0.07 1.76
C VAL A 203 -12.17 -1.23 2.07
N ILE A 204 -12.21 -1.64 3.34
CA ILE A 204 -11.82 -2.96 3.80
C ILE A 204 -13.09 -3.70 4.22
N GLU A 205 -13.27 -4.89 3.71
CA GLU A 205 -14.38 -5.77 4.06
C GLU A 205 -13.92 -7.23 4.15
N ALA A 206 -14.74 -8.10 4.75
CA ALA A 206 -14.46 -9.52 4.73
C ALA A 206 -14.51 -10.07 3.29
N ALA A 207 -13.51 -10.86 2.90
CA ALA A 207 -13.56 -11.65 1.67
C ALA A 207 -14.69 -12.70 1.78
N LYS A 208 -15.44 -12.87 0.70
CA LYS A 208 -16.55 -13.83 0.59
C LYS A 208 -16.19 -14.91 -0.41
#